data_bada9dae41280c87f0efd45f5ca14193
#
_entry.id   bada9dae41280c87f0efd45f5ca14193
#
_cell.length_a   1.000
_cell.length_b   1.000
_cell.length_c   1.000
_cell.angle_alpha   90.00
_cell.angle_beta   90.00
_cell.angle_gamma   90.00
#
_symmetry.space_group_name_H-M   'P 1'
#
loop_
_entity.id
_entity.type
_entity.pdbx_description
1 polymer ?
#
loop_
_entity_poly.entity_id
_entity_poly.type
_entity_poly.pdbx_seq_one_letter_code
_entity_poly.pdbx_strand_id
1 'polypeptide(L)'
;MEMERPFDYMKEGYVAKELLRVPALALLLNVSYTAQLVYALLYTKVVTERNVDGEGHCYVEMTVAQMAKHLIELEPPIRRALRELEEMEVVEIVRQGPGKANRIYPLTVRKVNKEAVV
;
A
#
# COMPACT_ATOMS: atom_id res chain seq x y z
N MET A 1 -32.39 -12.10 -21.65
CA MET A 1 -31.95 -11.82 -20.28
C MET A 1 -30.84 -10.76 -20.31
N GLU A 2 -31.10 -9.65 -19.69
CA GLU A 2 -30.10 -8.60 -19.66
C GLU A 2 -29.07 -8.90 -18.55
N MET A 3 -27.80 -8.78 -18.92
CA MET A 3 -26.74 -8.90 -17.93
C MET A 3 -26.61 -7.56 -17.22
N GLU A 4 -26.61 -7.62 -15.89
CA GLU A 4 -26.40 -6.43 -15.08
C GLU A 4 -24.97 -5.92 -15.28
N ARG A 5 -24.81 -4.64 -15.53
CA ARG A 5 -23.48 -4.06 -15.66
C ARG A 5 -22.83 -3.95 -14.30
N PRO A 6 -21.52 -4.24 -14.18
CA PRO A 6 -20.82 -4.08 -12.90
C PRO A 6 -20.55 -2.62 -12.52
N PHE A 7 -20.89 -1.68 -13.40
CA PHE A 7 -20.64 -0.25 -13.21
C PHE A 7 -21.93 0.53 -13.27
N ASP A 8 -22.02 1.58 -12.50
CA ASP A 8 -23.16 2.47 -12.47
C ASP A 8 -22.65 3.92 -12.40
N TYR A 9 -23.52 4.86 -12.73
CA TYR A 9 -23.16 6.28 -12.60
C TYR A 9 -22.99 6.64 -11.13
N MET A 10 -21.94 7.38 -10.81
CA MET A 10 -21.80 7.99 -9.49
C MET A 10 -22.79 9.13 -9.40
N LYS A 11 -23.65 9.09 -8.40
CA LYS A 11 -24.62 10.14 -8.16
C LYS A 11 -24.09 11.09 -7.11
N GLU A 12 -24.65 12.30 -7.07
CA GLU A 12 -24.29 13.26 -6.04
C GLU A 12 -24.41 12.64 -4.65
N GLY A 13 -23.40 12.86 -3.82
CA GLY A 13 -23.32 12.26 -2.48
C GLY A 13 -22.74 10.87 -2.42
N TYR A 14 -22.35 10.28 -3.57
CA TYR A 14 -21.75 8.94 -3.55
C TYR A 14 -20.41 8.95 -2.81
N VAL A 15 -20.25 7.98 -1.93
CA VAL A 15 -18.97 7.73 -1.24
C VAL A 15 -18.67 6.24 -1.32
N ALA A 16 -17.50 5.90 -1.82
CA ALA A 16 -17.08 4.50 -1.89
C ALA A 16 -16.88 3.94 -0.48
N LYS A 17 -17.22 2.66 -0.29
CA LYS A 17 -17.07 2.00 1.02
C LYS A 17 -15.62 1.85 1.42
N GLU A 18 -14.75 1.56 0.45
CA GLU A 18 -13.32 1.39 0.71
C GLU A 18 -12.55 2.37 -0.14
N LEU A 19 -11.61 3.05 0.49
CA LEU A 19 -10.75 4.03 -0.18
C LEU A 19 -9.30 3.70 0.10
N LEU A 20 -8.47 3.83 -0.92
CA LEU A 20 -7.03 3.85 -0.73
C LEU A 20 -6.57 5.29 -0.90
N ARG A 21 -5.83 5.79 0.08
CA ARG A 21 -5.21 7.10 0.01
C ARG A 21 -3.78 6.94 -0.45
N VAL A 22 -3.32 7.84 -1.29
CA VAL A 22 -1.95 7.77 -1.78
C VAL A 22 -1.38 9.17 -1.93
N PRO A 23 -0.19 9.43 -1.38
CA PRO A 23 0.47 10.71 -1.62
C PRO A 23 0.78 10.88 -3.10
N ALA A 24 0.58 12.09 -3.63
CA ALA A 24 0.78 12.34 -5.05
C ALA A 24 2.19 11.97 -5.51
N LEU A 25 3.22 12.27 -4.70
CA LEU A 25 4.61 11.96 -5.06
C LEU A 25 4.87 10.46 -5.17
N ALA A 26 4.13 9.64 -4.44
CA ALA A 26 4.29 8.19 -4.53
C ALA A 26 3.90 7.65 -5.90
N LEU A 27 2.97 8.32 -6.59
CA LEU A 27 2.56 7.93 -7.94
C LEU A 27 3.65 8.16 -8.98
N LEU A 28 4.65 8.96 -8.66
CA LEU A 28 5.77 9.25 -9.55
C LEU A 28 6.94 8.27 -9.39
N LEU A 29 6.87 7.35 -8.44
CA LEU A 29 7.91 6.37 -8.22
C LEU A 29 7.98 5.37 -9.39
N ASN A 30 9.20 5.05 -9.79
CA ASN A 30 9.42 4.06 -10.86
C ASN A 30 9.33 2.65 -10.31
N VAL A 31 8.12 2.25 -9.98
CA VAL A 31 7.82 0.92 -9.46
C VAL A 31 6.61 0.36 -10.19
N SER A 32 6.37 -0.93 -10.04
CA SER A 32 5.23 -1.59 -10.68
C SER A 32 3.91 -1.05 -10.14
N TYR A 33 2.84 -1.26 -10.90
CA TYR A 33 1.50 -0.88 -10.46
C TYR A 33 1.13 -1.56 -9.14
N THR A 34 1.45 -2.85 -9.01
CA THR A 34 1.19 -3.58 -7.76
C THR A 34 1.94 -2.96 -6.58
N ALA A 35 3.19 -2.54 -6.79
CA ALA A 35 3.95 -1.87 -5.74
C ALA A 35 3.31 -0.54 -5.35
N GLN A 36 2.79 0.23 -6.31
CA GLN A 36 2.04 1.45 -5.99
C GLN A 36 0.81 1.16 -5.15
N LEU A 37 0.07 0.10 -5.49
CA LEU A 37 -1.10 -0.31 -4.71
C LEU A 37 -0.72 -0.74 -3.30
N VAL A 38 0.36 -1.49 -3.16
CA VAL A 38 0.84 -1.91 -1.84
C VAL A 38 1.22 -0.69 -1.00
N TYR A 39 1.96 0.26 -1.57
CA TYR A 39 2.30 1.48 -0.85
C TYR A 39 1.04 2.26 -0.44
N ALA A 40 0.07 2.38 -1.34
CA ALA A 40 -1.19 3.06 -1.05
C ALA A 40 -1.96 2.38 0.09
N LEU A 41 -1.96 1.05 0.10
CA LEU A 41 -2.60 0.29 1.18
C LEU A 41 -1.91 0.56 2.52
N LEU A 42 -0.58 0.51 2.54
CA LEU A 42 0.20 0.76 3.75
C LEU A 42 0.00 2.19 4.25
N TYR A 43 0.04 3.17 3.36
CA TYR A 43 -0.21 4.57 3.74
C TYR A 43 -1.61 4.74 4.31
N THR A 44 -2.61 4.14 3.68
CA THR A 44 -3.99 4.20 4.15
C THR A 44 -4.11 3.62 5.56
N LYS A 45 -3.46 2.48 5.81
CA LYS A 45 -3.46 1.87 7.14
C LYS A 45 -2.76 2.74 8.18
N VAL A 46 -1.67 3.41 7.81
CA VAL A 46 -0.99 4.33 8.71
C VAL A 46 -1.93 5.45 9.16
N VAL A 47 -2.66 6.06 8.22
CA VAL A 47 -3.54 7.20 8.57
C VAL A 47 -4.83 6.77 9.26
N THR A 48 -5.28 5.53 9.05
CA THR A 48 -6.52 5.04 9.67
C THR A 48 -6.28 4.36 11.01
N GLU A 49 -5.21 3.58 11.16
CA GLU A 49 -4.93 2.83 12.37
C GLU A 49 -4.06 3.59 13.36
N ARG A 50 -3.18 4.45 12.86
CA ARG A 50 -2.32 5.33 13.67
C ARG A 50 -1.45 4.59 14.70
N ASN A 51 -0.89 3.46 14.32
CA ASN A 51 0.06 2.75 15.17
C ASN A 51 1.41 3.47 15.14
N VAL A 52 1.97 3.71 16.30
CA VAL A 52 3.21 4.47 16.47
C VAL A 52 4.12 3.72 17.44
N ASP A 53 5.39 3.59 17.10
CA ASP A 53 6.37 2.94 17.98
C ASP A 53 6.92 3.91 19.03
N GLY A 54 7.87 3.43 19.85
CA GLY A 54 8.45 4.24 20.92
C GLY A 54 9.25 5.45 20.45
N GLU A 55 9.60 5.50 19.17
CA GLU A 55 10.35 6.62 18.57
C GLU A 55 9.45 7.58 17.81
N GLY A 56 8.15 7.34 17.81
CA GLY A 56 7.19 8.18 17.09
C GLY A 56 7.04 7.84 15.62
N HIS A 57 7.51 6.68 15.20
CA HIS A 57 7.42 6.25 13.80
C HIS A 57 6.15 5.43 13.57
N CYS A 58 5.42 5.78 12.52
CA CYS A 58 4.19 5.09 12.15
C CYS A 58 4.51 3.78 11.44
N TYR A 59 3.76 2.73 11.76
CA TYR A 59 3.95 1.43 11.16
C TYR A 59 2.64 0.70 10.95
N VAL A 60 2.72 -0.38 10.16
CA VAL A 60 1.60 -1.27 9.89
C VAL A 60 2.06 -2.71 10.15
N GLU A 61 1.26 -3.47 10.89
CA GLU A 61 1.50 -4.91 11.04
C GLU A 61 0.51 -5.63 10.14
N MET A 62 1.04 -6.28 9.12
CA MET A 62 0.20 -6.94 8.13
C MET A 62 0.98 -8.06 7.46
N THR A 63 0.30 -9.19 7.24
CA THR A 63 0.89 -10.30 6.50
C THR A 63 0.69 -10.11 5.00
N VAL A 64 1.51 -10.82 4.22
CA VAL A 64 1.35 -10.82 2.76
C VAL A 64 -0.04 -11.32 2.37
N ALA A 65 -0.55 -12.35 3.08
CA ALA A 65 -1.88 -12.87 2.83
C ALA A 65 -2.97 -11.82 3.04
N GLN A 66 -2.84 -11.01 4.09
CA GLN A 66 -3.78 -9.92 4.36
C GLN A 66 -3.73 -8.86 3.28
N MET A 67 -2.54 -8.48 2.84
CA MET A 67 -2.37 -7.51 1.75
C MET A 67 -2.99 -8.03 0.46
N ALA A 68 -2.73 -9.28 0.12
CA ALA A 68 -3.28 -9.91 -1.07
C ALA A 68 -4.81 -9.89 -1.04
N LYS A 69 -5.40 -10.16 0.12
CA LYS A 69 -6.85 -10.13 0.29
C LYS A 69 -7.41 -8.73 0.08
N HIS A 70 -6.77 -7.71 0.67
CA HIS A 70 -7.22 -6.33 0.53
C HIS A 70 -7.13 -5.83 -0.91
N LEU A 71 -6.11 -6.23 -1.64
CA LEU A 71 -5.88 -5.76 -3.00
C LEU A 71 -6.45 -6.70 -4.06
N ILE A 72 -7.09 -7.79 -3.63
CA ILE A 72 -7.67 -8.81 -4.54
C ILE A 72 -6.58 -9.28 -5.51
N GLU A 73 -5.45 -9.70 -4.95
CA GLU A 73 -4.27 -10.12 -5.68
C GLU A 73 -3.75 -11.44 -5.12
N LEU A 74 -2.87 -12.11 -5.85
CA LEU A 74 -2.18 -13.30 -5.37
C LEU A 74 -0.97 -12.88 -4.50
N GLU A 75 -0.50 -13.80 -3.65
CA GLU A 75 0.62 -13.48 -2.76
C GLU A 75 1.96 -13.23 -3.48
N PRO A 76 2.33 -14.01 -4.52
CA PRO A 76 3.63 -13.77 -5.18
C PRO A 76 3.81 -12.35 -5.74
N PRO A 77 2.82 -11.74 -6.42
CA PRO A 77 2.95 -10.34 -6.83
C PRO A 77 3.13 -9.38 -5.64
N ILE A 78 2.46 -9.66 -4.51
CA ILE A 78 2.60 -8.82 -3.31
C ILE A 78 4.02 -8.91 -2.76
N ARG A 79 4.59 -10.12 -2.70
CA ARG A 79 5.97 -10.30 -2.23
C ARG A 79 6.97 -9.56 -3.11
N ARG A 80 6.79 -9.62 -4.43
CA ARG A 80 7.63 -8.88 -5.38
C ARG A 80 7.49 -7.37 -5.18
N ALA A 81 6.26 -6.90 -4.98
CA ALA A 81 5.99 -5.49 -4.75
C ALA A 81 6.68 -4.98 -3.47
N LEU A 82 6.60 -5.73 -2.39
CA LEU A 82 7.27 -5.36 -1.13
C LEU A 82 8.78 -5.31 -1.31
N ARG A 83 9.36 -6.27 -2.03
CA ARG A 83 10.79 -6.28 -2.31
C ARG A 83 11.18 -5.05 -3.13
N GLU A 84 10.37 -4.72 -4.13
CA GLU A 84 10.58 -3.55 -4.97
C GLU A 84 10.59 -2.26 -4.15
N LEU A 85 9.61 -2.11 -3.27
CA LEU A 85 9.51 -0.94 -2.39
C LEU A 85 10.66 -0.88 -1.38
N GLU A 86 11.07 -2.02 -0.87
CA GLU A 86 12.21 -2.08 0.05
C GLU A 86 13.52 -1.70 -0.65
N GLU A 87 13.71 -2.15 -1.88
CA GLU A 87 14.88 -1.80 -2.69
C GLU A 87 14.91 -0.31 -3.05
N MET A 88 13.75 0.28 -3.24
CA MET A 88 13.63 1.73 -3.47
C MET A 88 13.75 2.55 -2.19
N GLU A 89 13.86 1.88 -1.06
CA GLU A 89 13.95 2.52 0.26
C GLU A 89 12.76 3.42 0.60
N VAL A 90 11.58 3.05 0.11
CA VAL A 90 10.33 3.75 0.46
C VAL A 90 9.50 2.99 1.50
N VAL A 91 9.92 1.79 1.87
CA VAL A 91 9.41 1.08 3.04
C VAL A 91 10.58 0.43 3.77
N GLU A 92 10.43 0.28 5.06
CA GLU A 92 11.35 -0.47 5.91
C GLU A 92 10.59 -1.62 6.55
N ILE A 93 11.09 -2.83 6.41
CA ILE A 93 10.40 -4.02 6.92
C ILE A 93 11.20 -4.60 8.08
N VAL A 94 10.56 -4.67 9.24
CA VAL A 94 11.12 -5.32 10.42
C VAL A 94 10.44 -6.67 10.57
N ARG A 95 11.20 -7.73 10.37
CA ARG A 95 10.69 -9.10 10.45
C ARG A 95 10.66 -9.55 11.90
N GLN A 96 9.50 -9.99 12.35
CA GLN A 96 9.30 -10.34 13.76
C GLN A 96 9.43 -11.84 14.05
N GLY A 97 9.72 -12.63 13.02
CA GLY A 97 9.95 -14.06 13.17
C GLY A 97 8.82 -14.91 12.63
N PRO A 98 9.01 -16.25 12.61
CA PRO A 98 8.02 -17.17 12.03
C PRO A 98 6.65 -17.04 12.69
N GLY A 99 5.59 -17.05 11.89
CA GLY A 99 4.23 -17.01 12.37
C GLY A 99 3.76 -15.65 12.85
N LYS A 100 4.60 -14.62 12.75
CA LYS A 100 4.22 -13.25 13.14
C LYS A 100 4.18 -12.34 11.93
N ALA A 101 3.22 -11.39 11.93
CA ALA A 101 3.17 -10.37 10.91
C ALA A 101 4.41 -9.48 10.98
N ASN A 102 4.92 -9.10 9.82
CA ASN A 102 6.02 -8.13 9.76
C ASN A 102 5.51 -6.75 10.15
N ARG A 103 6.39 -5.97 10.75
CA ARG A 103 6.14 -4.56 11.00
C ARG A 103 6.71 -3.79 9.83
N ILE A 104 5.87 -3.02 9.16
CA ILE A 104 6.24 -2.32 7.93
C ILE A 104 6.10 -0.83 8.17
N TYR A 105 7.18 -0.09 7.91
CA TYR A 105 7.23 1.36 8.05
C TYR A 105 7.21 1.97 6.65
N PRO A 106 6.05 2.47 6.17
CA PRO A 106 6.08 3.24 4.92
C PRO A 106 6.76 4.59 5.18
N LEU A 107 7.71 4.93 4.33
CA LEU A 107 8.49 6.15 4.47
C LEU A 107 7.85 7.28 3.68
N THR A 108 8.12 8.50 4.11
CA THR A 108 7.58 9.69 3.46
C THR A 108 8.28 9.92 2.12
N VAL A 109 7.50 10.07 1.05
CA VAL A 109 8.06 10.45 -0.25
C VAL A 109 8.07 11.97 -0.30
N ARG A 110 9.20 12.57 0.11
CA ARG A 110 9.35 14.02 0.16
C ARG A 110 9.97 14.58 -1.12
N LYS A 111 10.81 13.79 -1.77
CA LYS A 111 11.56 14.22 -2.93
C LYS A 111 11.74 13.03 -3.86
N VAL A 112 11.41 13.22 -5.11
CA VAL A 112 11.60 12.19 -6.12
C VAL A 112 12.70 12.66 -7.05
N ASN A 113 13.80 11.89 -7.11
CA ASN A 113 14.89 12.20 -8.02
C ASN A 113 14.67 11.54 -9.38
N LYS A 114 15.48 11.89 -10.37
CA LYS A 114 15.31 11.41 -11.74
C LYS A 114 15.42 9.89 -11.88
N GLU A 115 16.15 9.23 -11.00
CA GLU A 115 16.34 7.79 -11.04
C GLU A 115 15.14 7.03 -10.48
N ALA A 116 14.35 7.68 -9.63
CA ALA A 116 13.19 7.09 -8.99
C ALA A 116 11.87 7.38 -9.72
N VAL A 117 11.89 8.27 -10.73
CA VAL A 117 10.71 8.71 -11.46
C VAL A 117 10.58 7.94 -12.77
N VAL A 118 9.35 7.59 -13.13
CA VAL A 118 9.04 6.95 -14.41
C VAL A 118 9.25 7.89 -15.57
#